data_8c93e2f91278415cfdd6c30b7c386118
#
_entry.id   8c93e2f91278415cfdd6c30b7c386118
#
_cell.length_a   1.000
_cell.length_b   1.000
_cell.length_c   1.000
_cell.angle_alpha   90.00
_cell.angle_beta   90.00
_cell.angle_gamma   90.00
#
_symmetry.space_group_name_H-M   'P 1'
#
loop_
_entity.id
_entity.type
_entity.pdbx_description
1 polymer ?
#
loop_
_entity_poly.entity_id
_entity_poly.type
_entity_poly.pdbx_seq_one_letter_code
_entity_poly.pdbx_strand_id
1 'polypeptide(L)'
;MTSPHGPLRVGIGGPVGAGKTTLTAQLSQDLKGRCDMAVITNDIYTQEDAEALMRMQILPQDRILGVETGGCPHTAIREDASINLAAIDTLNKRHPGLELVLIESGGDNLSATFSPELADLTIYVIDVAAGEEIPRKGGPAITKSDILVINKTDLAPYVGASLEVMKRDSDRMRGIRPYVFASLKSGQGVQEIIDLVVKLGGLTLSETSKAEKV
;
A
#
# COMPACT_ATOMS: atom_id res chain seq x y z
N MET A 1 -11.77 18.81 3.93
CA MET A 1 -13.21 18.46 4.01
C MET A 1 -13.26 16.96 4.18
N THR A 2 -13.78 16.47 5.30
CA THR A 2 -13.99 15.04 5.51
C THR A 2 -14.96 14.51 4.47
N SER A 3 -14.59 13.43 3.78
CA SER A 3 -15.50 12.73 2.87
C SER A 3 -16.78 12.33 3.65
N PRO A 4 -17.98 12.45 3.07
CA PRO A 4 -19.22 12.00 3.72
C PRO A 4 -19.22 10.49 4.00
N HIS A 5 -18.25 9.76 3.48
CA HIS A 5 -18.08 8.32 3.64
C HIS A 5 -16.89 7.94 4.56
N GLY A 6 -16.28 8.90 5.26
CA GLY A 6 -15.08 8.68 6.08
C GLY A 6 -13.77 8.87 5.30
N PRO A 7 -12.62 8.44 5.85
CA PRO A 7 -11.33 8.55 5.21
C PRO A 7 -11.23 7.66 3.96
N LEU A 8 -10.42 8.07 2.97
CA LEU A 8 -10.01 7.18 1.89
C LEU A 8 -9.23 5.98 2.47
N ARG A 9 -9.61 4.77 2.10
CA ARG A 9 -8.99 3.54 2.57
C ARG A 9 -8.19 2.92 1.43
N VAL A 10 -6.88 2.87 1.58
CA VAL A 10 -5.96 2.34 0.56
C VAL A 10 -5.36 1.03 1.06
N GLY A 11 -5.74 -0.08 0.42
CA GLY A 11 -5.19 -1.39 0.70
C GLY A 11 -3.86 -1.60 -0.02
N ILE A 12 -2.82 -2.03 0.70
CA ILE A 12 -1.49 -2.33 0.18
C ILE A 12 -1.23 -3.83 0.36
N GLY A 13 -1.36 -4.59 -0.72
CA GLY A 13 -1.15 -6.03 -0.77
C GLY A 13 0.14 -6.43 -1.49
N GLY A 14 0.52 -7.69 -1.36
CA GLY A 14 1.67 -8.26 -2.04
C GLY A 14 2.40 -9.32 -1.21
N PRO A 15 3.28 -10.12 -1.82
CA PRO A 15 4.03 -11.16 -1.14
C PRO A 15 4.92 -10.62 -0.01
N VAL A 16 5.28 -11.51 0.91
CA VAL A 16 6.29 -11.20 1.93
C VAL A 16 7.59 -10.80 1.24
N GLY A 17 8.20 -9.72 1.71
CA GLY A 17 9.46 -9.20 1.16
C GLY A 17 9.31 -8.36 -0.11
N ALA A 18 8.12 -8.21 -0.72
CA ALA A 18 7.94 -7.37 -1.92
C ALA A 18 8.19 -5.86 -1.69
N GLY A 19 8.10 -5.40 -0.44
CA GLY A 19 8.35 -4.01 -0.06
C GLY A 19 7.10 -3.22 0.31
N LYS A 20 6.04 -3.89 0.77
CA LYS A 20 4.81 -3.25 1.24
C LYS A 20 5.07 -2.24 2.36
N THR A 21 5.77 -2.68 3.42
CA THR A 21 6.10 -1.83 4.59
C THR A 21 6.98 -0.64 4.18
N THR A 22 7.90 -0.84 3.22
CA THR A 22 8.69 0.26 2.65
C THR A 22 7.79 1.25 1.90
N LEU A 23 6.84 0.77 1.10
CA LEU A 23 5.88 1.64 0.41
C LEU A 23 5.00 2.39 1.40
N THR A 24 4.45 1.70 2.39
CA THR A 24 3.64 2.29 3.48
C THR A 24 4.41 3.41 4.18
N ALA A 25 5.70 3.18 4.50
CA ALA A 25 6.58 4.16 5.11
C ALA A 25 6.82 5.38 4.20
N GLN A 26 7.12 5.17 2.92
CA GLN A 26 7.37 6.24 1.96
C GLN A 26 6.11 7.09 1.74
N LEU A 27 4.96 6.46 1.51
CA LEU A 27 3.68 7.17 1.38
C LEU A 27 3.37 7.98 2.64
N SER A 28 3.57 7.39 3.82
CA SER A 28 3.35 8.08 5.09
C SER A 28 4.30 9.28 5.27
N GLN A 29 5.57 9.13 4.89
CA GLN A 29 6.57 10.19 4.98
C GLN A 29 6.23 11.38 4.07
N ASP A 30 5.77 11.12 2.85
CA ASP A 30 5.51 12.16 1.86
C ASP A 30 4.13 12.81 2.03
N LEU A 31 3.16 12.10 2.60
CA LEU A 31 1.79 12.58 2.83
C LEU A 31 1.58 13.19 4.21
N LYS A 32 2.44 12.88 5.20
CA LYS A 32 2.32 13.50 6.52
C LYS A 32 2.40 15.03 6.43
N GLY A 33 1.50 15.71 7.12
CA GLY A 33 1.39 17.18 7.07
C GLY A 33 0.71 17.73 5.82
N ARG A 34 0.33 16.85 4.87
CA ARG A 34 -0.45 17.21 3.68
C ARG A 34 -1.88 16.68 3.75
N CYS A 35 -2.10 15.61 4.48
CA CYS A 35 -3.42 15.11 4.85
C CYS A 35 -3.37 14.50 6.26
N ASP A 36 -4.52 14.41 6.90
CA ASP A 36 -4.66 13.70 8.18
C ASP A 36 -4.76 12.20 7.92
N MET A 37 -3.76 11.42 8.38
CA MET A 37 -3.64 10.03 8.01
C MET A 37 -3.31 9.09 9.17
N ALA A 38 -3.62 7.81 8.96
CA ALA A 38 -3.27 6.71 9.85
C ALA A 38 -2.88 5.46 9.05
N VAL A 39 -2.28 4.49 9.73
CA VAL A 39 -1.83 3.22 9.15
C VAL A 39 -2.36 2.05 9.99
N ILE A 40 -2.83 1.01 9.31
CA ILE A 40 -3.14 -0.30 9.86
C ILE A 40 -2.22 -1.31 9.20
N THR A 41 -1.53 -2.12 9.99
CA THR A 41 -0.75 -3.26 9.49
C THR A 41 -1.38 -4.55 9.95
N ASN A 42 -1.47 -5.52 9.05
CA ASN A 42 -1.93 -6.87 9.37
C ASN A 42 -0.74 -7.81 9.42
N ASP A 43 -0.64 -8.59 10.49
CA ASP A 43 0.33 -9.66 10.60
C ASP A 43 -0.32 -10.90 11.23
N ILE A 44 0.28 -12.08 11.04
CA ILE A 44 -0.31 -13.35 11.50
C ILE A 44 -0.15 -13.50 13.00
N TYR A 45 1.05 -13.28 13.54
CA TYR A 45 1.41 -13.56 14.92
C TYR A 45 2.16 -12.43 15.63
N THR A 46 2.50 -11.38 14.93
CA THR A 46 3.36 -10.30 15.45
C THR A 46 2.80 -8.94 15.09
N GLN A 47 3.37 -7.91 15.69
CA GLN A 47 3.13 -6.52 15.30
C GLN A 47 4.40 -5.92 14.69
N GLU A 48 5.27 -6.77 14.09
CA GLU A 48 6.59 -6.35 13.65
C GLU A 48 6.56 -5.22 12.62
N ASP A 49 5.62 -5.28 11.65
CA ASP A 49 5.45 -4.22 10.66
C ASP A 49 4.98 -2.90 11.31
N ALA A 50 4.05 -2.96 12.28
CA ALA A 50 3.65 -1.78 13.05
C ALA A 50 4.81 -1.22 13.86
N GLU A 51 5.54 -2.09 14.56
CA GLU A 51 6.73 -1.69 15.33
C GLU A 51 7.84 -1.11 14.44
N ALA A 52 8.03 -1.66 13.23
CA ALA A 52 8.99 -1.13 12.26
C ALA A 52 8.61 0.31 11.86
N LEU A 53 7.34 0.57 11.55
CA LEU A 53 6.84 1.90 11.22
C LEU A 53 6.95 2.86 12.43
N MET A 54 6.65 2.38 13.64
CA MET A 54 6.79 3.17 14.86
C MET A 54 8.26 3.53 15.13
N ARG A 55 9.21 2.59 14.92
CA ARG A 55 10.66 2.84 15.04
C ARG A 55 11.14 3.91 14.05
N MET A 56 10.54 4.01 12.87
CA MET A 56 10.87 5.05 11.89
C MET A 56 10.38 6.44 12.29
N GLN A 57 9.51 6.55 13.29
CA GLN A 57 8.96 7.83 13.80
C GLN A 57 8.33 8.73 12.73
N ILE A 58 7.74 8.09 11.70
CA ILE A 58 7.13 8.83 10.58
C ILE A 58 5.80 9.45 11.01
N LEU A 59 5.00 8.68 11.74
CA LEU A 59 3.71 9.10 12.30
C LEU A 59 3.72 8.96 13.82
N PRO A 60 2.86 9.70 14.54
CA PRO A 60 2.58 9.45 15.96
C PRO A 60 2.12 8.01 16.19
N GLN A 61 2.51 7.41 17.31
CA GLN A 61 2.20 6.00 17.60
C GLN A 61 0.70 5.71 17.65
N ASP A 62 -0.11 6.65 18.11
CA ASP A 62 -1.58 6.54 18.18
C ASP A 62 -2.27 6.53 16.80
N ARG A 63 -1.49 6.78 15.73
CA ARG A 63 -1.92 6.70 14.33
C ARG A 63 -1.49 5.42 13.61
N ILE A 64 -0.82 4.51 14.31
CA ILE A 64 -0.38 3.22 13.78
C ILE A 64 -1.04 2.12 14.63
N LEU A 65 -1.82 1.24 13.99
CA LEU A 65 -2.43 0.09 14.65
C LEU A 65 -1.95 -1.20 13.99
N GLY A 66 -1.36 -2.09 14.80
CA GLY A 66 -1.11 -3.48 14.41
C GLY A 66 -2.35 -4.33 14.66
N VAL A 67 -2.75 -5.13 13.69
CA VAL A 67 -3.84 -6.10 13.78
C VAL A 67 -3.26 -7.50 13.65
N GLU A 68 -3.42 -8.31 14.68
CA GLU A 68 -3.05 -9.74 14.66
C GLU A 68 -4.22 -10.54 14.08
N THR A 69 -3.99 -11.16 12.93
CA THR A 69 -5.05 -11.87 12.19
C THR A 69 -5.25 -13.31 12.65
N GLY A 70 -4.35 -13.85 13.48
CA GLY A 70 -4.48 -15.13 14.17
C GLY A 70 -4.59 -16.38 13.28
N GLY A 71 -4.32 -16.24 11.98
CA GLY A 71 -4.50 -17.34 11.04
C GLY A 71 -4.08 -16.96 9.63
N CYS A 72 -5.00 -17.05 8.67
CA CYS A 72 -4.71 -16.68 7.30
C CYS A 72 -4.88 -15.16 7.09
N PRO A 73 -3.82 -14.40 6.71
CA PRO A 73 -3.91 -12.95 6.52
C PRO A 73 -4.94 -12.55 5.45
N HIS A 74 -5.16 -13.42 4.47
CA HIS A 74 -6.15 -13.19 3.41
C HIS A 74 -7.58 -13.06 3.94
N THR A 75 -7.91 -13.80 5.01
CA THR A 75 -9.24 -13.74 5.61
C THR A 75 -9.52 -12.34 6.13
N ALA A 76 -8.59 -11.73 6.84
CA ALA A 76 -8.76 -10.41 7.45
C ALA A 76 -8.90 -9.25 6.46
N ILE A 77 -8.41 -9.41 5.23
CA ILE A 77 -8.52 -8.36 4.21
C ILE A 77 -9.64 -8.62 3.20
N ARG A 78 -10.21 -9.83 3.15
CA ARG A 78 -11.18 -10.20 2.12
C ARG A 78 -12.45 -10.87 2.65
N GLU A 79 -12.33 -12.00 3.37
CA GLU A 79 -13.46 -12.86 3.71
C GLU A 79 -14.18 -12.38 4.97
N ASP A 80 -13.42 -11.93 5.96
CA ASP A 80 -13.91 -11.33 7.20
C ASP A 80 -13.07 -10.10 7.57
N ALA A 81 -13.43 -8.98 7.01
CA ALA A 81 -12.74 -7.70 7.26
C ALA A 81 -13.10 -7.05 8.61
N SER A 82 -13.91 -7.70 9.45
CA SER A 82 -14.48 -7.10 10.67
C SER A 82 -13.43 -6.54 11.61
N ILE A 83 -12.31 -7.23 11.80
CA ILE A 83 -11.22 -6.77 12.66
C ILE A 83 -10.57 -5.48 12.15
N ASN A 84 -10.35 -5.37 10.84
CA ASN A 84 -9.82 -4.17 10.21
C ASN A 84 -10.84 -3.02 10.20
N LEU A 85 -12.11 -3.31 9.97
CA LEU A 85 -13.18 -2.30 10.05
C LEU A 85 -13.30 -1.74 11.48
N ALA A 86 -13.18 -2.59 12.51
CA ALA A 86 -13.12 -2.15 13.91
C ALA A 86 -11.89 -1.29 14.22
N ALA A 87 -10.74 -1.60 13.62
CA ALA A 87 -9.53 -0.79 13.74
C ALA A 87 -9.71 0.59 13.09
N ILE A 88 -10.32 0.65 11.88
CA ILE A 88 -10.66 1.91 11.21
C ILE A 88 -11.62 2.75 12.06
N ASP A 89 -12.67 2.13 12.62
CA ASP A 89 -13.61 2.82 13.49
C ASP A 89 -12.95 3.39 14.75
N THR A 90 -12.00 2.64 15.32
CA THR A 90 -11.19 3.09 16.45
C THR A 90 -10.34 4.32 16.08
N LEU A 91 -9.68 4.30 14.92
CA LEU A 91 -8.91 5.44 14.43
C LEU A 91 -9.78 6.65 14.15
N ASN A 92 -10.94 6.46 13.51
CA ASN A 92 -11.90 7.55 13.25
C ASN A 92 -12.42 8.21 14.53
N LYS A 93 -12.66 7.43 15.58
CA LYS A 93 -13.09 7.96 16.89
C LYS A 93 -11.97 8.76 17.58
N ARG A 94 -10.73 8.32 17.44
CA ARG A 94 -9.55 9.03 18.00
C ARG A 94 -9.19 10.28 17.20
N HIS A 95 -9.37 10.22 15.89
CA HIS A 95 -8.98 11.27 14.93
C HIS A 95 -10.16 11.62 14.01
N PRO A 96 -11.11 12.44 14.47
CA PRO A 96 -12.35 12.74 13.69
C PRO A 96 -12.11 13.46 12.36
N GLY A 97 -10.90 14.01 12.15
CA GLY A 97 -10.47 14.66 10.91
C GLY A 97 -9.75 13.76 9.92
N LEU A 98 -9.70 12.44 10.17
CA LEU A 98 -8.92 11.48 9.38
C LEU A 98 -9.39 11.50 7.91
N GLU A 99 -8.44 11.65 6.98
CA GLU A 99 -8.66 11.76 5.53
C GLU A 99 -8.16 10.54 4.77
N LEU A 100 -7.14 9.84 5.32
CA LEU A 100 -6.51 8.68 4.68
C LEU A 100 -6.18 7.58 5.69
N VAL A 101 -6.51 6.35 5.36
CA VAL A 101 -6.03 5.16 6.07
C VAL A 101 -5.30 4.24 5.08
N LEU A 102 -4.03 3.98 5.33
CA LEU A 102 -3.28 2.93 4.63
C LEU A 102 -3.48 1.60 5.39
N ILE A 103 -3.81 0.53 4.68
CA ILE A 103 -4.06 -0.79 5.25
C ILE A 103 -3.11 -1.77 4.59
N GLU A 104 -2.06 -2.15 5.29
CA GLU A 104 -1.06 -3.11 4.81
C GLU A 104 -1.47 -4.54 5.14
N SER A 105 -1.39 -5.44 4.16
CA SER A 105 -1.66 -6.87 4.36
C SER A 105 -0.45 -7.62 4.93
N GLY A 106 -0.69 -8.71 5.63
CA GLY A 106 0.34 -9.54 6.28
C GLY A 106 1.17 -10.41 5.33
N GLY A 107 0.99 -10.25 4.02
CA GLY A 107 1.68 -11.03 2.99
C GLY A 107 0.73 -11.92 2.20
N ASP A 108 0.63 -11.66 0.90
CA ASP A 108 -0.38 -12.22 0.04
C ASP A 108 0.21 -12.93 -1.17
N ASN A 109 -0.56 -13.83 -1.75
CA ASN A 109 -0.28 -14.40 -3.07
C ASN A 109 -1.06 -13.66 -4.18
N LEU A 110 -0.85 -14.04 -5.43
CA LEU A 110 -1.46 -13.40 -6.61
C LEU A 110 -3.00 -13.53 -6.68
N SER A 111 -3.62 -14.34 -5.83
CA SER A 111 -5.08 -14.50 -5.77
C SER A 111 -5.73 -13.57 -4.74
N ALA A 112 -4.97 -13.00 -3.83
CA ALA A 112 -5.49 -12.14 -2.78
C ALA A 112 -5.89 -10.76 -3.32
N THR A 113 -7.05 -10.30 -2.88
CA THR A 113 -7.55 -8.95 -3.13
C THR A 113 -8.26 -8.45 -1.89
N PHE A 114 -8.19 -7.15 -1.65
CA PHE A 114 -8.98 -6.53 -0.58
C PHE A 114 -10.48 -6.62 -0.87
N SER A 115 -11.28 -6.80 0.18
CA SER A 115 -12.72 -6.62 0.11
C SER A 115 -13.05 -5.17 -0.26
N PRO A 116 -14.03 -4.92 -1.16
CA PRO A 116 -14.53 -3.58 -1.44
C PRO A 116 -15.10 -2.85 -0.20
N GLU A 117 -15.49 -3.60 0.82
CA GLU A 117 -15.94 -3.03 2.10
C GLU A 117 -14.77 -2.45 2.91
N LEU A 118 -13.55 -2.99 2.72
CA LEU A 118 -12.37 -2.60 3.47
C LEU A 118 -11.54 -1.54 2.77
N ALA A 119 -11.34 -1.64 1.46
CA ALA A 119 -10.50 -0.72 0.70
C ALA A 119 -11.24 -0.10 -0.48
N ASP A 120 -11.14 1.23 -0.60
CA ASP A 120 -11.69 2.02 -1.70
C ASP A 120 -10.72 2.02 -2.90
N LEU A 121 -9.42 1.89 -2.64
CA LEU A 121 -8.34 1.82 -3.61
C LEU A 121 -7.36 0.73 -3.20
N THR A 122 -6.83 -0.01 -4.17
CA THR A 122 -5.90 -1.11 -3.92
C THR A 122 -4.60 -0.95 -4.66
N ILE A 123 -3.49 -1.10 -3.94
CA ILE A 123 -2.14 -1.18 -4.48
C ILE A 123 -1.64 -2.61 -4.28
N TYR A 124 -1.15 -3.24 -5.34
CA TYR A 124 -0.48 -4.53 -5.21
C TYR A 124 1.00 -4.40 -5.55
N VAL A 125 1.85 -4.86 -4.65
CA VAL A 125 3.31 -4.75 -4.79
C VAL A 125 3.89 -6.11 -5.13
N ILE A 126 4.61 -6.20 -6.23
CA ILE A 126 5.48 -7.32 -6.59
C ILE A 126 6.92 -6.81 -6.71
N ASP A 127 7.89 -7.69 -6.80
CA ASP A 127 9.27 -7.28 -7.04
C ASP A 127 9.93 -8.12 -8.15
N VAL A 128 10.99 -7.58 -8.73
CA VAL A 128 11.70 -8.20 -9.86
C VAL A 128 12.41 -9.51 -9.48
N ALA A 129 12.75 -9.68 -8.19
CA ALA A 129 13.44 -10.89 -7.72
C ALA A 129 12.52 -12.12 -7.64
N ALA A 130 11.19 -11.89 -7.63
CA ALA A 130 10.21 -12.97 -7.69
C ALA A 130 10.08 -13.60 -9.09
N GLY A 131 10.69 -12.99 -10.12
CA GLY A 131 10.72 -13.46 -11.50
C GLY A 131 9.96 -12.52 -12.46
N GLU A 132 10.52 -12.36 -13.66
CA GLU A 132 9.94 -11.49 -14.70
C GLU A 132 8.59 -11.99 -15.22
N GLU A 133 8.27 -13.27 -14.99
CA GLU A 133 7.03 -13.89 -15.42
C GLU A 133 5.81 -13.56 -14.53
N ILE A 134 6.02 -12.93 -13.37
CA ILE A 134 4.93 -12.66 -12.43
C ILE A 134 3.78 -11.87 -13.08
N PRO A 135 4.01 -10.78 -13.84
CA PRO A 135 2.90 -10.08 -14.49
C PRO A 135 2.09 -10.99 -15.41
N ARG A 136 2.72 -11.84 -16.24
CA ARG A 136 1.99 -12.72 -17.19
C ARG A 136 1.30 -13.91 -16.54
N LYS A 137 1.75 -14.34 -15.33
CA LYS A 137 1.00 -15.34 -14.54
C LYS A 137 -0.37 -14.82 -14.16
N GLY A 138 -0.52 -13.51 -14.04
CA GLY A 138 -1.80 -12.88 -13.77
C GLY A 138 -2.31 -13.19 -12.37
N GLY A 139 -3.61 -13.39 -12.29
CA GLY A 139 -4.33 -13.51 -11.02
C GLY A 139 -5.03 -12.19 -10.65
N PRO A 140 -6.03 -12.25 -9.76
CA PRO A 140 -6.82 -11.07 -9.39
C PRO A 140 -5.98 -9.91 -8.86
N ALA A 141 -4.94 -10.19 -8.10
CA ALA A 141 -4.06 -9.17 -7.54
C ALA A 141 -3.33 -8.36 -8.64
N ILE A 142 -2.89 -9.03 -9.72
CA ILE A 142 -2.26 -8.38 -10.87
C ILE A 142 -3.30 -7.64 -11.73
N THR A 143 -4.42 -8.30 -12.03
CA THR A 143 -5.35 -7.82 -13.05
C THR A 143 -6.41 -6.86 -12.53
N LYS A 144 -6.71 -6.88 -11.22
CA LYS A 144 -7.82 -6.12 -10.62
C LYS A 144 -7.38 -5.02 -9.67
N SER A 145 -6.16 -5.07 -9.09
CA SER A 145 -5.67 -3.95 -8.27
C SER A 145 -5.69 -2.65 -9.07
N ASP A 146 -6.00 -1.55 -8.41
CA ASP A 146 -6.07 -0.24 -9.06
C ASP A 146 -4.68 0.21 -9.51
N ILE A 147 -3.67 -0.02 -8.69
CA ILE A 147 -2.27 0.28 -8.99
C ILE A 147 -1.45 -1.01 -8.77
N LEU A 148 -0.58 -1.36 -9.74
CA LEU A 148 0.44 -2.38 -9.56
C LEU A 148 1.80 -1.70 -9.40
N VAL A 149 2.56 -2.07 -8.37
CA VAL A 149 3.93 -1.60 -8.16
C VAL A 149 4.88 -2.76 -8.43
N ILE A 150 5.80 -2.57 -9.38
CA ILE A 150 6.89 -3.51 -9.69
C ILE A 150 8.15 -2.94 -9.05
N ASN A 151 8.46 -3.41 -7.84
CA ASN A 151 9.50 -2.88 -6.98
C ASN A 151 10.87 -3.52 -7.23
N LYS A 152 11.90 -2.93 -6.62
CA LYS A 152 13.30 -3.37 -6.64
C LYS A 152 13.90 -3.43 -8.05
N THR A 153 13.50 -2.50 -8.92
CA THR A 153 13.98 -2.47 -10.31
C THR A 153 15.49 -2.32 -10.43
N ASP A 154 16.14 -1.78 -9.42
CA ASP A 154 17.60 -1.74 -9.26
C ASP A 154 18.24 -3.13 -9.19
N LEU A 155 17.50 -4.13 -8.74
CA LEU A 155 17.98 -5.53 -8.67
C LEU A 155 17.80 -6.30 -9.98
N ALA A 156 17.05 -5.79 -10.95
CA ALA A 156 16.73 -6.52 -12.18
C ALA A 156 17.97 -7.11 -12.89
N PRO A 157 19.10 -6.37 -13.05
CA PRO A 157 20.31 -6.93 -13.69
C PRO A 157 20.94 -8.08 -12.91
N TYR A 158 20.79 -8.10 -11.59
CA TYR A 158 21.39 -9.09 -10.70
C TYR A 158 20.59 -10.39 -10.59
N VAL A 159 19.28 -10.31 -10.84
CA VAL A 159 18.38 -11.47 -10.78
C VAL A 159 17.98 -11.97 -12.17
N GLY A 160 18.53 -11.38 -13.24
CA GLY A 160 18.25 -11.77 -14.61
C GLY A 160 16.83 -11.44 -15.08
N ALA A 161 16.15 -10.48 -14.46
CA ALA A 161 14.81 -10.07 -14.83
C ALA A 161 14.85 -8.95 -15.90
N SER A 162 14.07 -9.11 -16.96
CA SER A 162 13.91 -8.08 -17.99
C SER A 162 12.73 -7.17 -17.68
N LEU A 163 13.01 -5.89 -17.43
CA LEU A 163 11.96 -4.89 -17.21
C LEU A 163 11.09 -4.69 -18.46
N GLU A 164 11.64 -4.89 -19.66
CA GLU A 164 10.88 -4.82 -20.92
C GLU A 164 9.85 -5.94 -21.02
N VAL A 165 10.24 -7.16 -20.61
CA VAL A 165 9.33 -8.31 -20.54
C VAL A 165 8.22 -8.03 -19.53
N MET A 166 8.57 -7.58 -18.33
CA MET A 166 7.60 -7.25 -17.28
C MET A 166 6.66 -6.12 -17.73
N LYS A 167 7.18 -5.12 -18.45
CA LYS A 167 6.37 -4.03 -19.03
C LYS A 167 5.34 -4.58 -20.02
N ARG A 168 5.79 -5.29 -21.04
CA ARG A 168 4.92 -5.89 -22.06
C ARG A 168 3.83 -6.76 -21.45
N ASP A 169 4.21 -7.60 -20.49
CA ASP A 169 3.28 -8.52 -19.83
C ASP A 169 2.30 -7.77 -18.91
N SER A 170 2.72 -6.68 -18.27
CA SER A 170 1.84 -5.80 -17.50
C SER A 170 0.84 -5.06 -18.40
N ASP A 171 1.30 -4.50 -19.52
CA ASP A 171 0.43 -3.85 -20.52
C ASP A 171 -0.67 -4.81 -20.98
N ARG A 172 -0.30 -6.06 -21.27
CA ARG A 172 -1.24 -7.10 -21.72
C ARG A 172 -2.26 -7.48 -20.63
N MET A 173 -1.80 -7.63 -19.39
CA MET A 173 -2.64 -8.18 -18.31
C MET A 173 -3.51 -7.11 -17.63
N ARG A 174 -3.08 -5.86 -17.64
CA ARG A 174 -3.75 -4.76 -16.94
C ARG A 174 -4.56 -3.83 -17.84
N GLY A 175 -4.26 -3.83 -19.16
CA GLY A 175 -4.89 -2.90 -20.11
C GLY A 175 -4.63 -1.45 -19.69
N ILE A 176 -5.68 -0.70 -19.38
CA ILE A 176 -5.59 0.72 -18.99
C ILE A 176 -5.25 0.96 -17.51
N ARG A 177 -5.21 -0.10 -16.68
CA ARG A 177 -4.90 0.06 -15.26
C ARG A 177 -3.42 0.39 -15.07
N PRO A 178 -3.09 1.43 -14.28
CA PRO A 178 -1.72 1.87 -14.13
C PRO A 178 -0.85 0.85 -13.40
N TYR A 179 0.43 0.85 -13.75
CA TYR A 179 1.48 0.19 -13.00
C TYR A 179 2.73 1.06 -12.99
N VAL A 180 3.53 0.94 -11.93
CA VAL A 180 4.73 1.75 -11.70
C VAL A 180 5.93 0.85 -11.48
N PHE A 181 7.02 1.09 -12.21
CA PHE A 181 8.32 0.53 -11.89
C PHE A 181 8.98 1.38 -10.81
N ALA A 182 9.36 0.75 -9.71
CA ALA A 182 9.87 1.43 -8.53
C ALA A 182 11.15 0.79 -7.99
N SER A 183 11.97 1.61 -7.36
CA SER A 183 12.98 1.21 -6.39
C SER A 183 12.71 1.99 -5.11
N LEU A 184 11.79 1.44 -4.29
CA LEU A 184 11.26 2.15 -3.12
C LEU A 184 12.35 2.53 -2.12
N LYS A 185 13.41 1.71 -2.02
CA LYS A 185 14.56 2.01 -1.15
C LYS A 185 15.28 3.30 -1.55
N SER A 186 15.31 3.63 -2.82
CA SER A 186 15.91 4.87 -3.35
C SER A 186 14.91 6.01 -3.54
N GLY A 187 13.62 5.76 -3.32
CA GLY A 187 12.54 6.70 -3.57
C GLY A 187 12.08 6.78 -5.03
N GLN A 188 12.69 6.01 -5.95
CA GLN A 188 12.28 6.00 -7.35
C GLN A 188 10.86 5.44 -7.50
N GLY A 189 10.01 6.16 -8.25
CA GLY A 189 8.62 5.78 -8.51
C GLY A 189 7.63 6.18 -7.41
N VAL A 190 8.10 6.61 -6.23
CA VAL A 190 7.22 6.96 -5.10
C VAL A 190 6.28 8.12 -5.45
N GLN A 191 6.79 9.19 -6.07
CA GLN A 191 5.96 10.33 -6.43
C GLN A 191 4.86 9.95 -7.44
N GLU A 192 5.16 9.10 -8.41
CA GLU A 192 4.17 8.60 -9.37
C GLU A 192 3.06 7.79 -8.68
N ILE A 193 3.43 6.97 -7.67
CA ILE A 193 2.46 6.22 -6.88
C ILE A 193 1.57 7.18 -6.08
N ILE A 194 2.14 8.22 -5.46
CA ILE A 194 1.39 9.25 -4.72
C ILE A 194 0.40 9.94 -5.66
N ASP A 195 0.84 10.38 -6.83
CA ASP A 195 0.00 11.08 -7.80
C ASP A 195 -1.18 10.20 -8.25
N LEU A 196 -0.94 8.89 -8.43
CA LEU A 196 -2.00 7.92 -8.73
C LEU A 196 -2.97 7.74 -7.56
N VAL A 197 -2.48 7.62 -6.33
CA VAL A 197 -3.34 7.52 -5.13
C VAL A 197 -4.21 8.76 -4.99
N VAL A 198 -3.64 9.94 -5.12
CA VAL A 198 -4.37 11.21 -5.06
C VAL A 198 -5.43 11.29 -6.15
N LYS A 199 -5.06 10.98 -7.39
CA LYS A 199 -5.95 11.05 -8.55
C LYS A 199 -7.09 10.04 -8.47
N LEU A 200 -6.76 8.77 -8.22
CA LEU A 200 -7.75 7.68 -8.23
C LEU A 200 -8.61 7.67 -6.96
N GLY A 201 -8.02 8.04 -5.82
CA GLY A 201 -8.71 8.13 -4.54
C GLY A 201 -9.49 9.44 -4.34
N GLY A 202 -9.32 10.42 -5.22
CA GLY A 202 -9.97 11.73 -5.08
C GLY A 202 -9.49 12.51 -3.85
N LEU A 203 -8.28 12.24 -3.37
CA LEU A 203 -7.72 12.88 -2.19
C LEU A 203 -7.32 14.32 -2.51
N THR A 204 -7.68 15.26 -1.64
CA THR A 204 -7.25 16.65 -1.75
C THR A 204 -6.13 16.90 -0.75
N LEU A 205 -4.93 17.13 -1.25
CA LEU A 205 -3.79 17.42 -0.40
C LEU A 205 -3.69 18.92 -0.11
N SER A 206 -3.41 19.28 1.13
CA SER A 206 -3.01 20.64 1.48
C SER A 206 -1.64 20.95 0.87
N GLU A 207 -1.43 22.21 0.45
CA GLU A 207 -0.12 22.68 0.02
C GLU A 207 0.86 22.52 1.18
N THR A 208 2.00 21.89 0.92
CA THR A 208 3.06 21.77 1.92
C THR A 208 3.52 23.18 2.26
N SER A 209 3.32 23.64 3.50
CA SER A 209 4.01 24.82 3.97
C SER A 209 5.51 24.50 3.88
N LYS A 210 6.20 25.18 2.96
CA LYS A 210 7.66 25.21 2.91
C LYS A 210 8.15 25.96 4.14
N ALA A 211 8.18 25.29 5.28
CA ALA A 211 8.81 25.80 6.48
C ALA A 211 9.74 24.73 7.01
N GLU A 212 10.99 25.16 7.10
CA GLU A 212 12.12 24.62 7.83
C GLU A 212 12.97 23.53 7.18
N LYS A 213 13.74 23.96 6.17
CA LYS A 213 15.16 23.60 6.11
C LYS A 213 15.94 24.79 6.66
N VAL A 214 16.24 24.75 7.94
CA VAL A 214 17.36 25.50 8.56
C VAL A 214 18.31 24.49 9.14
#